data_b47359c760a0f80b6dc41a250eb60a81
#
_entry.id   b47359c760a0f80b6dc41a250eb60a81
#
_cell.length_a   1.000
_cell.length_b   1.000
_cell.length_c   1.000
_cell.angle_alpha   90.00
_cell.angle_beta   90.00
_cell.angle_gamma   90.00
#
_symmetry.space_group_name_H-M   'P 1'
#
loop_
_entity.id
_entity.type
_entity.pdbx_description
1 polymer ?
#
loop_
_entity_poly.entity_id
_entity_poly.type
_entity_poly.pdbx_seq_one_letter_code
_entity_poly.pdbx_strand_id
1 'polypeptide(L)'
;MIGFCSKGAGPFPAVIYLGYCAGFDSGDERAVQKTLVERLPAKGFATLIVDSYTPRGEANGVCEEADTSDSDALRYALRGAEDAYAALNALAKLPDIDPKRVFLLGYGHAGNSAILATDSHAAANHPLTFAGVVSYWPWCGWGADFPVPTLVLIGEKDDWSSPGLCTAIKDKPNLEVVVLPGATNSFALPEVSDHLGHHTVYDEKATQDAQARTEAFLAEHTK
;
A
#
# COMPACT_ATOMS: atom_id res chain seq x y z
N MET A 1 9.40 11.57 2.85
CA MET A 1 8.93 12.94 2.46
C MET A 1 7.53 13.14 3.02
N ILE A 2 7.20 14.29 3.57
CA ILE A 2 5.84 14.58 4.05
C ILE A 2 5.24 15.64 3.12
N GLY A 3 4.14 15.30 2.44
CA GLY A 3 3.33 16.25 1.68
C GLY A 3 2.16 16.71 2.54
N PHE A 4 1.99 18.03 2.71
CA PHE A 4 0.89 18.58 3.50
C PHE A 4 -0.25 19.08 2.61
N CYS A 5 -1.48 18.93 3.11
CA CYS A 5 -2.66 19.56 2.54
C CYS A 5 -2.57 21.09 2.69
N SER A 6 -2.78 21.81 1.62
CA SER A 6 -2.72 23.29 1.62
C SER A 6 -4.09 23.97 1.83
N LYS A 7 -5.18 23.24 2.02
CA LYS A 7 -6.55 23.77 2.13
C LYS A 7 -7.27 23.24 3.36
N GLY A 8 -7.66 24.15 4.25
CA GLY A 8 -8.47 23.86 5.43
C GLY A 8 -7.72 24.02 6.74
N ALA A 9 -8.46 23.95 7.85
CA ALA A 9 -7.91 23.86 9.20
C ALA A 9 -7.85 22.39 9.59
N GLY A 10 -6.68 21.93 10.09
CA GLY A 10 -6.52 20.58 10.63
C GLY A 10 -7.43 20.31 11.85
N PRO A 11 -7.34 19.13 12.46
CA PRO A 11 -6.39 18.07 12.10
C PRO A 11 -6.82 17.31 10.83
N PHE A 12 -5.85 17.02 9.97
CA PHE A 12 -6.07 16.36 8.70
C PHE A 12 -6.02 14.83 8.81
N PRO A 13 -6.79 14.09 7.99
CA PRO A 13 -6.53 12.69 7.73
C PRO A 13 -5.20 12.54 6.99
N ALA A 14 -4.57 11.37 7.12
CA ALA A 14 -3.31 11.11 6.45
C ALA A 14 -3.30 9.75 5.74
N VAL A 15 -2.46 9.63 4.72
CA VAL A 15 -2.12 8.39 4.05
C VAL A 15 -0.62 8.16 4.21
N ILE A 16 -0.26 7.02 4.79
CA ILE A 16 1.10 6.51 4.82
C ILE A 16 1.25 5.60 3.61
N TYR A 17 2.16 5.94 2.72
CA TYR A 17 2.57 5.10 1.61
C TYR A 17 3.85 4.37 1.99
N LEU A 18 3.79 3.05 1.93
CA LEU A 18 4.96 2.18 2.09
C LEU A 18 5.60 1.99 0.72
N GLY A 19 6.90 2.31 0.63
CA GLY A 19 7.64 2.25 -0.62
C GLY A 19 7.68 0.84 -1.23
N TYR A 20 7.61 0.78 -2.53
CA TYR A 20 7.68 -0.44 -3.32
C TYR A 20 9.06 -1.10 -3.22
N CYS A 21 9.13 -2.44 -3.38
CA CYS A 21 10.35 -3.22 -3.15
C CYS A 21 11.54 -2.90 -4.05
N ALA A 22 11.35 -2.18 -5.18
CA ALA A 22 12.43 -1.81 -6.10
C ALA A 22 13.37 -0.69 -5.59
N GLY A 23 13.15 -0.21 -4.37
CA GLY A 23 13.95 0.86 -3.76
C GLY A 23 13.36 2.25 -3.96
N PHE A 24 13.65 3.11 -2.99
CA PHE A 24 13.00 4.42 -2.83
C PHE A 24 13.22 5.38 -4.03
N ASP A 25 14.33 5.22 -4.72
CA ASP A 25 14.75 6.08 -5.83
C ASP A 25 14.60 5.43 -7.22
N SER A 26 13.95 4.26 -7.34
CA SER A 26 13.66 3.68 -8.66
C SER A 26 12.72 4.58 -9.48
N GLY A 27 12.74 4.44 -10.81
CA GLY A 27 11.91 5.24 -11.70
C GLY A 27 10.42 5.08 -11.40
N ASP A 28 9.96 3.84 -11.25
CA ASP A 28 8.58 3.51 -10.90
C ASP A 28 8.18 4.08 -9.54
N GLU A 29 9.03 3.92 -8.52
CA GLU A 29 8.75 4.43 -7.18
C GLU A 29 8.61 5.96 -7.19
N ARG A 30 9.50 6.68 -7.88
CA ARG A 30 9.40 8.14 -8.02
C ARG A 30 8.12 8.58 -8.74
N ALA A 31 7.69 7.84 -9.76
CA ALA A 31 6.45 8.14 -10.47
C ALA A 31 5.23 7.98 -9.56
N VAL A 32 5.18 6.91 -8.76
CA VAL A 32 4.13 6.69 -7.76
C VAL A 32 4.17 7.78 -6.70
N GLN A 33 5.33 8.07 -6.10
CA GLN A 33 5.51 9.12 -5.09
C GLN A 33 5.01 10.47 -5.60
N LYS A 34 5.40 10.86 -6.82
CA LYS A 34 4.95 12.11 -7.43
C LYS A 34 3.43 12.16 -7.55
N THR A 35 2.83 11.08 -8.06
CA THR A 35 1.37 10.99 -8.19
C THR A 35 0.67 11.14 -6.84
N LEU A 36 1.15 10.49 -5.79
CA LEU A 36 0.54 10.52 -4.47
C LEU A 36 0.66 11.89 -3.81
N VAL A 37 1.83 12.57 -3.89
CA VAL A 37 2.02 13.90 -3.30
C VAL A 37 1.29 15.01 -4.06
N GLU A 38 0.89 14.78 -5.30
CA GLU A 38 0.05 15.70 -6.06
C GLU A 38 -1.45 15.47 -5.80
N ARG A 39 -1.90 14.21 -5.81
CA ARG A 39 -3.33 13.85 -5.77
C ARG A 39 -3.92 13.85 -4.36
N LEU A 40 -3.28 13.23 -3.38
CA LEU A 40 -3.85 13.08 -2.05
C LEU A 40 -4.01 14.40 -1.30
N PRO A 41 -3.03 15.35 -1.33
CA PRO A 41 -3.23 16.66 -0.73
C PRO A 41 -4.35 17.47 -1.40
N ALA A 42 -4.55 17.32 -2.71
CA ALA A 42 -5.66 17.95 -3.41
C ALA A 42 -7.04 17.43 -2.96
N LYS A 43 -7.08 16.25 -2.33
CA LYS A 43 -8.28 15.61 -1.74
C LYS A 43 -8.39 15.82 -0.23
N GLY A 44 -7.48 16.57 0.38
CA GLY A 44 -7.52 16.90 1.80
C GLY A 44 -6.77 15.94 2.71
N PHE A 45 -5.93 15.05 2.18
CA PHE A 45 -5.10 14.13 2.95
C PHE A 45 -3.66 14.64 3.07
N ALA A 46 -3.09 14.57 4.26
CA ALA A 46 -1.64 14.60 4.40
C ALA A 46 -1.05 13.31 3.83
N THR A 47 0.14 13.38 3.24
CA THR A 47 0.79 12.20 2.66
C THR A 47 2.18 12.04 3.27
N LEU A 48 2.46 10.86 3.82
CA LEU A 48 3.78 10.46 4.30
C LEU A 48 4.30 9.29 3.46
N ILE A 49 5.44 9.47 2.82
CA ILE A 49 6.13 8.41 2.08
C ILE A 49 7.24 7.85 2.95
N VAL A 50 7.22 6.54 3.15
CA VAL A 50 8.17 5.81 4.02
C VAL A 50 9.22 5.12 3.16
N ASP A 51 10.48 5.39 3.45
CA ASP A 51 11.61 4.67 2.90
C ASP A 51 12.04 3.57 3.88
N SER A 52 11.67 2.35 3.59
CA SER A 52 12.00 1.16 4.41
C SER A 52 13.35 0.55 4.06
N TYR A 53 14.02 1.01 3.01
CA TYR A 53 15.17 0.33 2.40
C TYR A 53 16.48 1.09 2.54
N THR A 54 16.54 2.35 2.10
CA THR A 54 17.79 3.14 2.10
C THR A 54 18.45 3.24 3.48
N PRO A 55 17.73 3.46 4.59
CA PRO A 55 18.34 3.52 5.92
C PRO A 55 18.99 2.20 6.38
N ARG A 56 18.64 1.09 5.70
CA ARG A 56 19.15 -0.27 5.98
C ARG A 56 20.28 -0.70 5.03
N GLY A 57 20.72 0.20 4.15
CA GLY A 57 21.73 -0.10 3.13
C GLY A 57 21.17 -0.81 1.88
N GLU A 58 19.87 -0.88 1.74
CA GLU A 58 19.14 -1.56 0.65
C GLU A 58 18.60 -0.54 -0.37
N ALA A 59 19.38 0.47 -0.73
CA ALA A 59 18.94 1.59 -1.58
C ALA A 59 18.42 1.15 -2.97
N ASN A 60 18.92 0.02 -3.48
CA ASN A 60 18.47 -0.57 -4.75
C ASN A 60 17.22 -1.43 -4.62
N GLY A 61 16.63 -1.49 -3.41
CA GLY A 61 15.48 -2.33 -3.13
C GLY A 61 15.82 -3.75 -2.71
N VAL A 62 14.78 -4.57 -2.59
CA VAL A 62 14.84 -5.96 -2.10
C VAL A 62 13.90 -6.90 -2.88
N CYS A 63 13.46 -6.52 -4.09
CA CYS A 63 12.50 -7.33 -4.83
C CYS A 63 13.02 -8.75 -5.08
N GLU A 64 14.26 -8.89 -5.52
CA GLU A 64 14.84 -10.20 -5.78
C GLU A 64 14.97 -11.03 -4.50
N GLU A 65 15.43 -10.43 -3.41
CA GLU A 65 15.59 -11.11 -2.12
C GLU A 65 14.25 -11.48 -1.49
N ALA A 66 13.23 -10.62 -1.65
CA ALA A 66 11.90 -10.87 -1.14
C ALA A 66 11.20 -12.02 -1.86
N ASP A 67 11.55 -12.27 -3.12
CA ASP A 67 10.95 -13.32 -3.95
C ASP A 67 11.69 -14.66 -3.92
N THR A 68 12.75 -14.79 -3.11
CA THR A 68 13.52 -16.05 -3.01
C THR A 68 12.78 -17.17 -2.31
N SER A 69 11.89 -16.85 -1.36
CA SER A 69 11.06 -17.81 -0.63
C SER A 69 9.89 -17.14 0.08
N ASP A 70 8.84 -17.92 0.40
CA ASP A 70 7.71 -17.42 1.19
C ASP A 70 8.14 -16.86 2.56
N SER A 71 9.19 -17.41 3.17
CA SER A 71 9.72 -16.92 4.45
C SER A 71 10.42 -15.58 4.32
N ASP A 72 11.13 -15.33 3.22
CA ASP A 72 11.76 -14.03 2.96
C ASP A 72 10.70 -12.98 2.62
N ALA A 73 9.74 -13.32 1.77
CA ALA A 73 8.60 -12.46 1.47
C ALA A 73 7.87 -12.03 2.75
N LEU A 74 7.55 -12.97 3.64
CA LEU A 74 6.90 -12.68 4.91
C LEU A 74 7.79 -11.82 5.83
N ARG A 75 9.09 -12.10 5.91
CA ARG A 75 10.03 -11.34 6.74
C ARG A 75 10.09 -9.87 6.32
N TYR A 76 10.19 -9.58 5.03
CA TYR A 76 10.20 -8.22 4.52
C TYR A 76 8.84 -7.53 4.70
N ALA A 77 7.74 -8.26 4.52
CA ALA A 77 6.40 -7.71 4.71
C ALA A 77 6.14 -7.35 6.19
N LEU A 78 6.55 -8.18 7.14
CA LEU A 78 6.47 -7.86 8.58
C LEU A 78 7.35 -6.67 8.94
N ARG A 79 8.55 -6.55 8.36
CA ARG A 79 9.41 -5.37 8.55
C ARG A 79 8.73 -4.08 8.08
N GLY A 80 8.08 -4.11 6.92
CA GLY A 80 7.31 -2.98 6.41
C GLY A 80 6.10 -2.64 7.29
N ALA A 81 5.48 -3.65 7.92
CA ALA A 81 4.40 -3.43 8.89
C ALA A 81 4.90 -2.65 10.13
N GLU A 82 6.07 -2.99 10.68
CA GLU A 82 6.69 -2.24 11.78
C GLU A 82 7.06 -0.80 11.38
N ASP A 83 7.56 -0.60 10.15
CA ASP A 83 7.82 0.74 9.61
C ASP A 83 6.55 1.58 9.49
N ALA A 84 5.41 0.95 9.14
CA ALA A 84 4.11 1.60 9.12
C ALA A 84 3.70 2.12 10.51
N TYR A 85 3.89 1.31 11.56
CA TYR A 85 3.62 1.75 12.92
C TYR A 85 4.58 2.84 13.41
N ALA A 86 5.85 2.77 13.04
CA ALA A 86 6.80 3.85 13.33
C ALA A 86 6.36 5.17 12.68
N ALA A 87 5.87 5.11 11.43
CA ALA A 87 5.32 6.25 10.71
C ALA A 87 4.03 6.77 11.37
N LEU A 88 3.09 5.90 11.76
CA LEU A 88 1.87 6.27 12.48
C LEU A 88 2.19 7.00 13.79
N ASN A 89 3.12 6.45 14.58
CA ASN A 89 3.58 7.07 15.83
C ASN A 89 4.25 8.43 15.60
N ALA A 90 4.93 8.63 14.47
CA ALA A 90 5.50 9.92 14.11
C ALA A 90 4.41 10.93 13.73
N LEU A 91 3.44 10.54 12.92
CA LEU A 91 2.31 11.37 12.51
C LEU A 91 1.44 11.78 13.72
N ALA A 92 1.22 10.86 14.67
CA ALA A 92 0.41 11.12 15.86
C ALA A 92 0.98 12.21 16.78
N LYS A 93 2.26 12.59 16.62
CA LYS A 93 2.90 13.69 17.35
C LYS A 93 2.70 15.05 16.69
N LEU A 94 2.18 15.08 15.46
CA LEU A 94 1.97 16.31 14.72
C LEU A 94 0.59 16.89 15.06
N PRO A 95 0.50 18.16 15.49
CA PRO A 95 -0.77 18.75 15.92
C PRO A 95 -1.80 18.87 14.79
N ASP A 96 -1.33 18.88 13.54
CA ASP A 96 -2.18 19.05 12.37
C ASP A 96 -2.68 17.72 11.78
N ILE A 97 -2.34 16.57 12.39
CA ILE A 97 -2.76 15.24 11.92
C ILE A 97 -3.73 14.61 12.92
N ASP A 98 -4.83 14.04 12.41
CA ASP A 98 -5.72 13.20 13.20
C ASP A 98 -5.23 11.75 13.20
N PRO A 99 -4.68 11.25 14.30
CA PRO A 99 -4.12 9.90 14.36
C PRO A 99 -5.17 8.79 14.24
N LYS A 100 -6.46 9.10 14.33
CA LYS A 100 -7.56 8.16 14.16
C LYS A 100 -8.00 8.03 12.68
N ARG A 101 -7.51 8.91 11.82
CA ARG A 101 -7.82 8.95 10.38
C ARG A 101 -6.57 8.79 9.54
N VAL A 102 -5.73 7.82 9.91
CA VAL A 102 -4.51 7.48 9.16
C VAL A 102 -4.73 6.16 8.43
N PHE A 103 -4.50 6.17 7.13
CA PHE A 103 -4.65 5.03 6.23
C PHE A 103 -3.29 4.53 5.76
N LEU A 104 -3.23 3.23 5.41
CA LEU A 104 -2.07 2.64 4.74
C LEU A 104 -2.34 2.46 3.25
N LEU A 105 -1.33 2.70 2.44
CA LEU A 105 -1.31 2.42 1.01
C LEU A 105 0.00 1.72 0.67
N GLY A 106 -0.09 0.57 -0.01
CA GLY A 106 1.09 -0.16 -0.46
C GLY A 106 0.89 -0.85 -1.79
N TYR A 107 1.97 -1.03 -2.54
CA TYR A 107 2.01 -1.67 -3.84
C TYR A 107 2.81 -2.97 -3.76
N GLY A 108 2.27 -4.07 -4.28
CA GLY A 108 2.91 -5.37 -4.29
C GLY A 108 3.32 -5.83 -2.90
N HIS A 109 4.60 -6.01 -2.69
CA HIS A 109 5.17 -6.42 -1.41
C HIS A 109 4.82 -5.44 -0.26
N ALA A 110 4.84 -4.14 -0.53
CA ALA A 110 4.41 -3.13 0.44
C ALA A 110 2.88 -3.15 0.68
N GLY A 111 2.10 -3.62 -0.30
CA GLY A 111 0.68 -3.93 -0.12
C GLY A 111 0.46 -5.06 0.89
N ASN A 112 1.32 -6.08 0.85
CA ASN A 112 1.34 -7.15 1.87
C ASN A 112 1.68 -6.60 3.26
N SER A 113 2.70 -5.71 3.34
CA SER A 113 3.06 -5.04 4.59
C SER A 113 1.90 -4.26 5.19
N ALA A 114 1.13 -3.55 4.34
CA ALA A 114 -0.03 -2.78 4.76
C ALA A 114 -1.14 -3.68 5.32
N ILE A 115 -1.44 -4.82 4.67
CA ILE A 115 -2.41 -5.80 5.17
C ILE A 115 -1.94 -6.39 6.50
N LEU A 116 -0.68 -6.84 6.58
CA LEU A 116 -0.14 -7.44 7.80
C LEU A 116 -0.06 -6.47 8.97
N ALA A 117 0.19 -5.18 8.71
CA ALA A 117 0.19 -4.16 9.76
C ALA A 117 -1.17 -4.05 10.49
N THR A 118 -2.27 -4.36 9.80
CA THR A 118 -3.61 -4.30 10.39
C THR A 118 -4.14 -5.65 10.86
N ASP A 119 -3.42 -6.75 10.59
CA ASP A 119 -3.76 -8.07 11.14
C ASP A 119 -3.80 -8.03 12.67
N SER A 120 -4.79 -8.70 13.26
CA SER A 120 -5.05 -8.65 14.70
C SER A 120 -3.85 -9.04 15.57
N HIS A 121 -2.97 -9.93 15.10
CA HIS A 121 -1.77 -10.33 15.83
C HIS A 121 -0.71 -9.21 15.83
N ALA A 122 -0.49 -8.57 14.69
CA ALA A 122 0.45 -7.45 14.59
C ALA A 122 -0.08 -6.23 15.37
N ALA A 123 -1.36 -5.89 15.16
CA ALA A 123 -2.02 -4.74 15.80
C ALA A 123 -2.05 -4.85 17.34
N ALA A 124 -2.09 -6.05 17.91
CA ALA A 124 -2.16 -6.25 19.36
C ALA A 124 -0.97 -5.65 20.13
N ASN A 125 0.16 -5.43 19.48
CA ASN A 125 1.37 -4.88 20.09
C ASN A 125 1.45 -3.35 20.00
N HIS A 126 0.48 -2.69 19.36
CA HIS A 126 0.51 -1.25 19.10
C HIS A 126 -0.72 -0.55 19.68
N PRO A 127 -0.54 0.61 20.36
CA PRO A 127 -1.64 1.35 20.97
C PRO A 127 -2.51 2.13 19.97
N LEU A 128 -1.99 2.39 18.78
CA LEU A 128 -2.67 3.08 17.69
C LEU A 128 -3.04 2.08 16.59
N THR A 129 -4.14 2.34 15.90
CA THR A 129 -4.63 1.54 14.77
C THR A 129 -4.81 2.39 13.53
N PHE A 130 -4.78 1.77 12.36
CA PHE A 130 -5.07 2.44 11.09
C PHE A 130 -6.58 2.51 10.84
N ALA A 131 -7.02 3.56 10.13
CA ALA A 131 -8.41 3.73 9.73
C ALA A 131 -8.82 2.81 8.57
N GLY A 132 -7.87 2.35 7.78
CA GLY A 132 -8.08 1.43 6.67
C GLY A 132 -6.83 1.22 5.84
N VAL A 133 -6.92 0.26 4.91
CA VAL A 133 -5.82 -0.16 4.03
C VAL A 133 -6.25 -0.14 2.58
N VAL A 134 -5.38 0.32 1.70
CA VAL A 134 -5.47 0.09 0.26
C VAL A 134 -4.23 -0.65 -0.20
N SER A 135 -4.43 -1.79 -0.83
CA SER A 135 -3.35 -2.67 -1.28
C SER A 135 -3.50 -2.98 -2.76
N TYR A 136 -2.48 -2.66 -3.52
CA TYR A 136 -2.39 -2.94 -4.95
C TYR A 136 -1.63 -4.25 -5.16
N TRP A 137 -2.19 -5.19 -5.90
CA TRP A 137 -1.69 -6.53 -6.24
C TRP A 137 -0.95 -7.26 -5.10
N PRO A 138 -1.57 -7.40 -3.90
CA PRO A 138 -0.95 -8.14 -2.82
C PRO A 138 -1.01 -9.66 -3.04
N TRP A 139 -0.15 -10.38 -2.35
CA TRP A 139 -0.30 -11.81 -2.15
C TRP A 139 -1.35 -12.09 -1.07
N CYS A 140 -2.49 -12.66 -1.44
CA CYS A 140 -3.61 -12.91 -0.53
C CYS A 140 -3.54 -14.27 0.20
N GLY A 141 -2.47 -15.03 0.03
CA GLY A 141 -2.35 -16.41 0.53
C GLY A 141 -1.97 -16.56 2.01
N TRP A 142 -1.60 -15.49 2.71
CA TRP A 142 -1.10 -15.58 4.10
C TRP A 142 -2.18 -15.64 5.19
N GLY A 143 -3.45 -15.66 4.82
CA GLY A 143 -4.54 -15.92 5.77
C GLY A 143 -4.85 -14.79 6.75
N ALA A 144 -4.44 -13.55 6.46
CA ALA A 144 -4.71 -12.38 7.29
C ALA A 144 -6.21 -12.24 7.62
N ASP A 145 -6.51 -11.72 8.79
CA ASP A 145 -7.82 -11.15 9.08
C ASP A 145 -7.87 -9.67 8.64
N PHE A 146 -9.05 -9.10 8.58
CA PHE A 146 -9.26 -7.73 8.12
C PHE A 146 -10.07 -6.96 9.16
N PRO A 147 -9.47 -6.57 10.30
CA PRO A 147 -10.18 -5.90 11.38
C PRO A 147 -10.58 -4.46 11.02
N VAL A 148 -9.96 -3.87 10.00
CA VAL A 148 -10.28 -2.53 9.49
C VAL A 148 -10.70 -2.60 8.01
N PRO A 149 -11.42 -1.60 7.50
CA PRO A 149 -11.75 -1.51 6.07
C PRO A 149 -10.50 -1.69 5.21
N THR A 150 -10.56 -2.63 4.27
CA THR A 150 -9.44 -2.99 3.40
C THR A 150 -9.91 -3.10 1.95
N LEU A 151 -9.26 -2.35 1.06
CA LEU A 151 -9.47 -2.43 -0.38
C LEU A 151 -8.26 -3.13 -1.03
N VAL A 152 -8.52 -4.22 -1.72
CA VAL A 152 -7.54 -4.93 -2.56
C VAL A 152 -7.86 -4.68 -4.02
N LEU A 153 -6.85 -4.22 -4.77
CA LEU A 153 -6.90 -3.95 -6.21
C LEU A 153 -5.93 -4.88 -6.91
N ILE A 154 -6.41 -5.83 -7.73
CA ILE A 154 -5.57 -6.84 -8.35
C ILE A 154 -5.92 -6.99 -9.84
N GLY A 155 -4.93 -7.26 -10.67
CA GLY A 155 -5.14 -7.49 -12.11
C GLY A 155 -5.76 -8.86 -12.39
N GLU A 156 -6.68 -8.93 -13.37
CA GLU A 156 -7.28 -10.20 -13.81
C GLU A 156 -6.24 -11.19 -14.37
N LYS A 157 -5.20 -10.65 -15.00
CA LYS A 157 -4.10 -11.41 -15.61
C LYS A 157 -2.83 -11.42 -14.76
N ASP A 158 -2.94 -11.10 -13.48
CA ASP A 158 -1.82 -11.19 -12.55
C ASP A 158 -1.41 -12.65 -12.40
N ASP A 159 -0.27 -13.01 -12.97
CA ASP A 159 0.31 -14.36 -12.93
C ASP A 159 1.30 -14.53 -11.77
N TRP A 160 1.54 -13.47 -11.00
CA TRP A 160 2.44 -13.45 -9.84
C TRP A 160 1.66 -13.59 -8.53
N SER A 161 0.75 -12.64 -8.24
CA SER A 161 0.01 -12.60 -6.98
C SER A 161 -1.30 -13.40 -7.00
N SER A 162 -1.69 -13.97 -8.11
CA SER A 162 -2.89 -14.77 -8.36
C SER A 162 -4.22 -14.15 -7.87
N PRO A 163 -5.04 -13.58 -8.77
CA PRO A 163 -6.33 -12.99 -8.38
C PRO A 163 -7.29 -14.03 -7.78
N GLY A 164 -7.10 -15.31 -8.09
CA GLY A 164 -7.87 -16.41 -7.50
C GLY A 164 -7.74 -16.52 -5.98
N LEU A 165 -6.55 -16.24 -5.43
CA LEU A 165 -6.33 -16.24 -3.98
C LEU A 165 -7.08 -15.09 -3.30
N CYS A 166 -7.05 -13.90 -3.89
CA CYS A 166 -7.76 -12.75 -3.35
C CYS A 166 -9.28 -12.91 -3.45
N THR A 167 -9.79 -13.43 -4.58
CA THR A 167 -11.22 -13.66 -4.75
C THR A 167 -11.76 -14.77 -3.85
N ALA A 168 -10.95 -15.75 -3.48
CA ALA A 168 -11.33 -16.81 -2.55
C ALA A 168 -11.65 -16.30 -1.13
N ILE A 169 -11.14 -15.13 -0.77
CA ILE A 169 -11.34 -14.52 0.56
C ILE A 169 -12.23 -13.27 0.54
N LYS A 170 -12.81 -12.92 -0.62
CA LYS A 170 -13.58 -11.66 -0.80
C LYS A 170 -14.77 -11.48 0.14
N ASP A 171 -15.30 -12.58 0.69
CA ASP A 171 -16.46 -12.56 1.59
C ASP A 171 -16.05 -12.35 3.07
N LYS A 172 -14.76 -12.13 3.36
CA LYS A 172 -14.32 -11.76 4.71
C LYS A 172 -14.85 -10.38 5.11
N PRO A 173 -15.19 -10.17 6.38
CA PRO A 173 -15.62 -8.86 6.88
C PRO A 173 -14.59 -7.77 6.55
N ASN A 174 -15.06 -6.56 6.29
CA ASN A 174 -14.25 -5.36 6.01
C ASN A 174 -13.34 -5.45 4.76
N LEU A 175 -13.42 -6.50 3.95
CA LEU A 175 -12.61 -6.69 2.77
C LEU A 175 -13.41 -6.43 1.49
N GLU A 176 -12.92 -5.51 0.67
CA GLU A 176 -13.36 -5.32 -0.71
C GLU A 176 -12.24 -5.78 -1.64
N VAL A 177 -12.54 -6.69 -2.57
CA VAL A 177 -11.59 -7.16 -3.60
C VAL A 177 -12.11 -6.75 -4.97
N VAL A 178 -11.32 -5.95 -5.68
CA VAL A 178 -11.60 -5.51 -7.04
C VAL A 178 -10.60 -6.16 -8.00
N VAL A 179 -11.11 -6.95 -8.92
CA VAL A 179 -10.33 -7.52 -10.01
C VAL A 179 -10.43 -6.60 -11.23
N LEU A 180 -9.31 -6.05 -11.68
CA LEU A 180 -9.24 -5.10 -12.80
C LEU A 180 -9.11 -5.87 -14.11
N PRO A 181 -10.09 -5.76 -15.03
CA PRO A 181 -10.12 -6.56 -16.25
C PRO A 181 -8.90 -6.33 -17.15
N GLY A 182 -8.25 -7.40 -17.57
CA GLY A 182 -7.13 -7.40 -18.48
C GLY A 182 -5.79 -6.94 -17.90
N ALA A 183 -5.77 -6.33 -16.71
CA ALA A 183 -4.55 -5.85 -16.07
C ALA A 183 -3.68 -7.01 -15.57
N THR A 184 -2.37 -6.82 -15.60
CA THR A 184 -1.36 -7.75 -15.06
C THR A 184 -0.96 -7.36 -13.63
N ASN A 185 0.04 -8.03 -13.06
CA ASN A 185 0.75 -7.50 -11.89
C ASN A 185 1.40 -6.14 -12.23
N SER A 186 1.63 -5.30 -11.25
CA SER A 186 2.34 -4.02 -11.41
C SER A 186 1.73 -3.05 -12.44
N PHE A 187 0.44 -3.21 -12.77
CA PHE A 187 -0.28 -2.43 -13.80
C PHE A 187 -0.20 -0.90 -13.63
N ALA A 188 0.11 -0.40 -12.45
CA ALA A 188 0.20 1.03 -12.16
C ALA A 188 1.64 1.57 -12.13
N LEU A 189 2.64 0.78 -12.53
CA LEU A 189 4.05 1.18 -12.59
C LEU A 189 4.43 1.48 -14.04
N PRO A 190 4.81 2.73 -14.37
CA PRO A 190 4.97 3.16 -15.77
C PRO A 190 6.21 2.62 -16.48
N GLU A 191 7.25 2.24 -15.73
CA GLU A 191 8.52 1.72 -16.28
C GLU A 191 8.66 0.20 -16.12
N VAL A 192 7.57 -0.48 -15.65
CA VAL A 192 7.59 -1.92 -15.42
C VAL A 192 7.80 -2.71 -16.71
N SER A 193 8.50 -3.82 -16.60
CA SER A 193 8.70 -4.81 -17.64
C SER A 193 8.61 -6.22 -17.05
N ASP A 194 8.60 -7.24 -17.90
CA ASP A 194 8.62 -8.62 -17.43
C ASP A 194 9.76 -8.86 -16.43
N HIS A 195 9.46 -9.49 -15.31
CA HIS A 195 10.38 -9.68 -14.21
C HIS A 195 10.20 -11.08 -13.60
N LEU A 196 11.31 -11.78 -13.32
CA LEU A 196 11.35 -13.13 -12.75
C LEU A 196 10.42 -14.16 -13.43
N GLY A 197 10.18 -13.98 -14.74
CA GLY A 197 9.31 -14.85 -15.52
C GLY A 197 7.83 -14.49 -15.50
N HIS A 198 7.45 -13.44 -14.78
CA HIS A 198 6.09 -12.92 -14.75
C HIS A 198 5.90 -11.81 -15.78
N HIS A 199 4.70 -11.81 -16.41
CA HIS A 199 4.34 -10.79 -17.38
C HIS A 199 3.78 -9.57 -16.67
N THR A 200 4.47 -8.43 -16.78
CA THR A 200 4.06 -7.17 -16.15
C THR A 200 4.06 -6.03 -17.17
N VAL A 201 2.96 -5.32 -17.26
CA VAL A 201 2.80 -4.20 -18.19
C VAL A 201 1.93 -3.09 -17.58
N TYR A 202 2.34 -1.85 -17.81
CA TYR A 202 1.56 -0.69 -17.43
C TYR A 202 0.21 -0.65 -18.18
N ASP A 203 -0.87 -0.46 -17.43
CA ASP A 203 -2.21 -0.26 -17.98
C ASP A 203 -2.80 1.04 -17.45
N GLU A 204 -2.86 2.06 -18.30
CA GLU A 204 -3.35 3.39 -17.95
C GLU A 204 -4.80 3.36 -17.45
N LYS A 205 -5.66 2.57 -18.10
CA LYS A 205 -7.08 2.48 -17.73
C LYS A 205 -7.27 1.82 -16.37
N ALA A 206 -6.58 0.70 -16.14
CA ALA A 206 -6.59 0.03 -14.84
C ALA A 206 -6.02 0.92 -13.75
N THR A 207 -4.94 1.66 -14.03
CA THR A 207 -4.34 2.62 -13.11
C THR A 207 -5.31 3.74 -12.73
N GLN A 208 -6.01 4.33 -13.70
CA GLN A 208 -6.99 5.40 -13.44
C GLN A 208 -8.19 4.88 -12.64
N ASP A 209 -8.72 3.67 -12.95
CA ASP A 209 -9.80 3.05 -12.19
C ASP A 209 -9.36 2.74 -10.75
N ALA A 210 -8.19 2.14 -10.55
CA ALA A 210 -7.63 1.86 -9.23
C ALA A 210 -7.43 3.13 -8.39
N GLN A 211 -6.92 4.20 -8.99
CA GLN A 211 -6.76 5.49 -8.31
C GLN A 211 -8.09 6.11 -7.91
N ALA A 212 -9.11 6.05 -8.79
CA ALA A 212 -10.44 6.57 -8.48
C ALA A 212 -11.10 5.79 -7.32
N ARG A 213 -10.94 4.45 -7.30
CA ARG A 213 -11.43 3.60 -6.20
C ARG A 213 -10.70 3.88 -4.90
N THR A 214 -9.38 4.06 -4.95
CA THR A 214 -8.58 4.47 -3.78
C THR A 214 -9.09 5.77 -3.18
N GLU A 215 -9.31 6.81 -4.01
CA GLU A 215 -9.82 8.09 -3.55
C GLU A 215 -11.25 7.98 -2.97
N ALA A 216 -12.12 7.18 -3.59
CA ALA A 216 -13.48 6.94 -3.10
C ALA A 216 -13.46 6.21 -1.73
N PHE A 217 -12.65 5.16 -1.61
CA PHE A 217 -12.46 4.42 -0.37
C PHE A 217 -11.97 5.32 0.77
N LEU A 218 -10.93 6.11 0.53
CA LEU A 218 -10.39 7.05 1.51
C LEU A 218 -11.45 8.07 1.95
N ALA A 219 -12.22 8.62 1.00
CA ALA A 219 -13.28 9.60 1.29
C ALA A 219 -14.44 8.99 2.09
N GLU A 220 -14.80 7.73 1.85
CA GLU A 220 -15.86 7.02 2.56
C GLU A 220 -15.49 6.76 4.01
N HIS A 221 -14.27 6.30 4.27
CA HIS A 221 -13.81 5.87 5.59
C HIS A 221 -13.13 6.99 6.42
N THR A 222 -13.12 8.22 5.92
CA THR A 222 -12.57 9.40 6.63
C THR A 222 -13.60 10.11 7.52
N LYS A 223 -14.87 9.77 7.41
CA LYS A 223 -16.01 10.46 8.09
C LYS A 223 -16.08 10.18 9.57
#